data_bc77ecb16673cff39760ac8c22042fad
#
_entry.id   bc77ecb16673cff39760ac8c22042fad
#
_cell.length_a   1.000
_cell.length_b   1.000
_cell.length_c   1.000
_cell.angle_alpha   90.00
_cell.angle_beta   90.00
_cell.angle_gamma   90.00
#
_symmetry.space_group_name_H-M   'P 1'
#
loop_
_entity.id
_entity.type
_entity.pdbx_description
1 polymer ?
#
loop_
_entity_poly.entity_id
_entity_poly.type
_entity_poly.pdbx_seq_one_letter_code
_entity_poly.pdbx_strand_id
1 'polypeptide(L)'
;VGPHPYPDMVARFQAIISEEIKWQLESIEGSSSPDYIIACVGGGSNAAGAFYHYLDDKNVKLIAVEASGMGIDSGKSAATSILGNTGVIHGSKTLLMQTKDGQITEPYSISAGLDYPGIGPMHANLYKTKRAEFISITDNQAMKAGVELSRLEGIIPAIETAHAFAVLENKKFKKEDIVVINLS
;
A
#
# COMPACT_ATOMS: atom_id res chain seq x y z
N VAL A 1 7.90 0.08 -10.00
CA VAL A 1 8.71 -1.08 -10.39
C VAL A 1 9.57 -0.71 -11.57
N GLY A 2 10.72 -1.38 -11.75
CA GLY A 2 11.71 -1.09 -12.78
C GLY A 2 13.10 -0.91 -12.18
N PRO A 3 14.17 -0.92 -13.02
CA PRO A 3 15.54 -0.77 -12.54
C PRO A 3 15.83 0.66 -12.07
N HIS A 4 16.93 0.84 -11.34
CA HIS A 4 17.43 2.18 -11.05
C HIS A 4 17.68 2.97 -12.36
N PRO A 5 17.27 4.26 -12.48
CA PRO A 5 16.79 5.12 -11.39
C PRO A 5 15.26 5.23 -11.26
N TYR A 6 14.47 4.45 -11.99
CA TYR A 6 13.02 4.63 -12.04
C TYR A 6 12.32 4.59 -10.66
N PRO A 7 12.64 3.69 -9.72
CA PRO A 7 12.01 3.71 -8.40
C PRO A 7 12.21 5.03 -7.65
N ASP A 8 13.43 5.59 -7.70
CA ASP A 8 13.74 6.88 -7.07
C ASP A 8 13.04 8.03 -7.78
N MET A 9 13.04 8.06 -9.11
CA MET A 9 12.35 9.09 -9.89
C MET A 9 10.86 9.11 -9.60
N VAL A 10 10.20 7.93 -9.61
CA VAL A 10 8.76 7.81 -9.33
C VAL A 10 8.46 8.23 -7.90
N ALA A 11 9.25 7.79 -6.92
CA ALA A 11 9.06 8.18 -5.53
C ALA A 11 9.14 9.70 -5.36
N ARG A 12 10.11 10.37 -5.99
CA ARG A 12 10.25 11.84 -5.95
C ARG A 12 9.10 12.57 -6.63
N PHE A 13 8.64 12.10 -7.79
CA PHE A 13 7.50 12.73 -8.47
C PHE A 13 6.20 12.55 -7.69
N GLN A 14 6.00 11.41 -7.06
CA GLN A 14 4.84 11.13 -6.22
C GLN A 14 4.95 11.76 -4.81
N ALA A 15 6.13 12.25 -4.41
CA ALA A 15 6.36 12.81 -3.07
C ALA A 15 5.51 14.06 -2.76
N ILE A 16 4.94 14.69 -3.81
CA ILE A 16 3.94 15.76 -3.62
C ILE A 16 2.78 15.30 -2.72
N ILE A 17 2.41 14.01 -2.76
CA ILE A 17 1.37 13.45 -1.89
C ILE A 17 1.72 13.66 -0.41
N SER A 18 2.92 13.26 0.01
CA SER A 18 3.34 13.42 1.40
C SER A 18 3.69 14.86 1.77
N GLU A 19 4.07 15.69 0.81
CA GLU A 19 4.24 17.13 1.01
C GLU A 19 2.89 17.78 1.33
N GLU A 20 1.85 17.47 0.55
CA GLU A 20 0.49 17.97 0.80
C GLU A 20 -0.09 17.42 2.10
N ILE A 21 0.13 16.15 2.43
CA ILE A 21 -0.26 15.60 3.73
C ILE A 21 0.31 16.45 4.88
N LYS A 22 1.59 16.83 4.81
CA LYS A 22 2.24 17.63 5.86
C LYS A 22 1.56 18.98 6.05
N TRP A 23 1.39 19.77 4.99
CA TRP A 23 0.82 21.10 5.15
C TRP A 23 -0.68 21.07 5.48
N GLN A 24 -1.43 20.08 5.00
CA GLN A 24 -2.83 19.89 5.34
C GLN A 24 -2.98 19.53 6.82
N LEU A 25 -2.21 18.59 7.33
CA LEU A 25 -2.21 18.24 8.75
C LEU A 25 -1.78 19.41 9.64
N GLU A 26 -0.73 20.12 9.25
CA GLU A 26 -0.30 21.32 10.00
C GLU A 26 -1.43 22.35 10.10
N SER A 27 -2.20 22.54 9.02
CA SER A 27 -3.32 23.47 8.97
C SER A 27 -4.54 23.02 9.78
N ILE A 28 -4.79 21.71 9.88
CA ILE A 28 -6.01 21.15 10.49
C ILE A 28 -5.74 20.75 11.95
N GLU A 29 -4.61 20.09 12.21
CA GLU A 29 -4.28 19.46 13.49
C GLU A 29 -3.18 20.21 14.26
N GLY A 30 -2.54 21.21 13.64
CA GLY A 30 -1.39 21.92 14.22
C GLY A 30 -0.11 21.05 14.32
N SER A 31 -0.04 19.96 13.57
CA SER A 31 1.09 19.04 13.51
C SER A 31 1.19 18.42 12.13
N SER A 32 2.37 18.42 11.54
CA SER A 32 2.62 17.80 10.24
C SER A 32 2.87 16.27 10.28
N SER A 33 2.86 15.68 11.48
CA SER A 33 3.17 14.25 11.68
C SER A 33 1.94 13.50 12.21
N PRO A 34 1.33 12.60 11.40
CA PRO A 34 0.27 11.71 11.86
C PRO A 34 0.86 10.51 12.62
N ASP A 35 0.02 9.74 13.31
CA ASP A 35 0.43 8.47 13.93
C ASP A 35 0.55 7.35 12.89
N TYR A 36 -0.32 7.37 11.87
CA TYR A 36 -0.36 6.36 10.82
C TYR A 36 -0.55 6.96 9.44
N ILE A 37 0.14 6.39 8.45
CA ILE A 37 -0.16 6.61 7.03
C ILE A 37 -0.43 5.26 6.39
N ILE A 38 -1.60 5.13 5.76
CA ILE A 38 -2.08 3.90 5.13
C ILE A 38 -2.21 4.15 3.63
N ALA A 39 -1.65 3.27 2.82
CA ALA A 39 -1.78 3.33 1.37
C ALA A 39 -1.86 1.93 0.76
N CYS A 40 -2.66 1.76 -0.31
CA CYS A 40 -2.70 0.52 -1.06
C CYS A 40 -1.43 0.35 -1.90
N VAL A 41 -1.01 -0.90 -2.08
CA VAL A 41 0.23 -1.27 -2.78
C VAL A 41 -0.02 -2.40 -3.76
N GLY A 42 0.05 -2.08 -5.07
CA GLY A 42 0.33 -3.01 -6.14
C GLY A 42 1.80 -2.86 -6.52
N GLY A 43 2.12 -2.13 -7.60
CA GLY A 43 3.50 -1.68 -7.87
C GLY A 43 4.04 -0.70 -6.83
N GLY A 44 3.17 0.09 -6.18
CA GLY A 44 3.44 0.90 -5.01
C GLY A 44 3.80 2.37 -5.27
N SER A 45 3.50 2.96 -6.43
CA SER A 45 3.87 4.34 -6.72
C SER A 45 3.17 5.36 -5.81
N ASN A 46 1.86 5.21 -5.59
CA ASN A 46 1.09 6.07 -4.68
C ASN A 46 1.60 5.97 -3.24
N ALA A 47 1.84 4.76 -2.76
CA ALA A 47 2.36 4.52 -1.40
C ALA A 47 3.79 5.06 -1.25
N ALA A 48 4.64 4.97 -2.28
CA ALA A 48 5.96 5.58 -2.28
C ALA A 48 5.86 7.09 -2.07
N GLY A 49 4.91 7.75 -2.75
CA GLY A 49 4.64 9.18 -2.57
C GLY A 49 4.12 9.52 -1.17
N ALA A 50 3.13 8.78 -0.69
CA ALA A 50 2.54 9.01 0.63
C ALA A 50 3.55 8.81 1.78
N PHE A 51 4.48 7.87 1.63
CA PHE A 51 5.48 7.55 2.65
C PHE A 51 6.75 8.39 2.57
N TYR A 52 7.03 9.05 1.45
CA TYR A 52 8.33 9.61 1.10
C TYR A 52 8.96 10.47 2.20
N HIS A 53 8.26 11.51 2.65
CA HIS A 53 8.77 12.43 3.68
C HIS A 53 8.67 11.89 5.11
N TYR A 54 8.15 10.68 5.30
CA TYR A 54 8.00 10.03 6.59
C TYR A 54 8.88 8.78 6.75
N LEU A 55 9.70 8.45 5.74
CA LEU A 55 10.51 7.24 5.73
C LEU A 55 11.46 7.15 6.93
N ASP A 56 12.04 8.28 7.33
CA ASP A 56 12.99 8.36 8.43
C ASP A 56 12.33 8.69 9.78
N ASP A 57 11.08 9.15 9.77
CA ASP A 57 10.33 9.44 10.99
C ASP A 57 9.78 8.16 11.63
N LYS A 58 10.44 7.71 12.70
CA LYS A 58 10.08 6.46 13.40
C LYS A 58 8.79 6.58 14.24
N ASN A 59 8.31 7.79 14.49
CA ASN A 59 7.06 8.00 15.21
C ASN A 59 5.86 7.73 14.31
N VAL A 60 5.98 7.98 13.02
CA VAL A 60 4.93 7.70 12.03
C VAL A 60 4.96 6.24 11.60
N LYS A 61 3.88 5.52 11.81
CA LYS A 61 3.72 4.13 11.39
C LYS A 61 3.20 4.07 9.96
N LEU A 62 3.91 3.35 9.09
CA LEU A 62 3.54 3.16 7.69
C LEU A 62 2.85 1.82 7.50
N ILE A 63 1.69 1.82 6.86
CA ILE A 63 0.92 0.61 6.56
C ILE A 63 0.72 0.52 5.05
N ALA A 64 1.27 -0.53 4.46
CA ALA A 64 1.12 -0.89 3.07
C ALA A 64 0.05 -1.98 2.93
N VAL A 65 -0.95 -1.76 2.09
CA VAL A 65 -2.10 -2.65 1.98
C VAL A 65 -2.10 -3.32 0.61
N GLU A 66 -1.97 -4.64 0.60
CA GLU A 66 -2.00 -5.48 -0.60
C GLU A 66 -3.36 -6.14 -0.79
N ALA A 67 -3.73 -6.42 -2.04
CA ALA A 67 -4.92 -7.20 -2.34
C ALA A 67 -4.64 -8.70 -2.19
N SER A 68 -5.41 -9.39 -1.37
CA SER A 68 -5.35 -10.85 -1.29
C SER A 68 -6.44 -11.55 -2.11
N GLY A 69 -7.14 -10.82 -2.98
CA GLY A 69 -8.12 -11.38 -3.88
C GLY A 69 -9.20 -12.18 -3.15
N MET A 70 -9.26 -13.47 -3.42
CA MET A 70 -10.18 -14.40 -2.75
C MET A 70 -9.62 -14.98 -1.44
N GLY A 71 -8.44 -14.54 -1.00
CA GLY A 71 -7.75 -14.99 0.20
C GLY A 71 -6.36 -15.56 -0.11
N ILE A 72 -5.47 -15.52 0.87
CA ILE A 72 -4.06 -15.95 0.72
C ILE A 72 -3.94 -17.40 0.25
N ASP A 73 -4.75 -18.30 0.80
CA ASP A 73 -4.69 -19.75 0.53
C ASP A 73 -5.56 -20.17 -0.66
N SER A 74 -6.22 -19.24 -1.34
CA SER A 74 -7.17 -19.54 -2.43
C SER A 74 -6.52 -19.87 -3.77
N GLY A 75 -5.23 -19.57 -3.94
CA GLY A 75 -4.57 -19.58 -5.22
C GLY A 75 -4.93 -18.38 -6.13
N LYS A 76 -5.80 -17.48 -5.67
CA LYS A 76 -6.21 -16.24 -6.34
C LYS A 76 -5.96 -15.05 -5.42
N SER A 77 -4.74 -14.54 -5.45
CA SER A 77 -4.26 -13.46 -4.58
C SER A 77 -3.16 -12.66 -5.29
N ALA A 78 -2.98 -11.40 -4.89
CA ALA A 78 -1.90 -10.53 -5.33
C ALA A 78 -1.04 -10.04 -4.14
N ALA A 79 -1.12 -10.71 -2.97
CA ALA A 79 -0.38 -10.35 -1.77
C ALA A 79 1.10 -10.78 -1.86
N THR A 80 1.88 -10.02 -2.59
CA THR A 80 3.29 -10.33 -2.90
C THR A 80 4.18 -10.40 -1.66
N SER A 81 3.94 -9.60 -0.62
CA SER A 81 4.77 -9.63 0.59
C SER A 81 4.68 -10.96 1.34
N ILE A 82 3.54 -11.65 1.24
CA ILE A 82 3.27 -12.94 1.90
C ILE A 82 3.64 -14.11 0.99
N LEU A 83 3.21 -14.06 -0.28
CA LEU A 83 3.30 -15.18 -1.22
C LEU A 83 4.58 -15.13 -2.07
N GLY A 84 5.21 -13.97 -2.16
CA GLY A 84 6.35 -13.74 -3.04
C GLY A 84 7.69 -14.13 -2.44
N ASN A 85 8.64 -14.30 -3.34
CA ASN A 85 10.05 -14.53 -3.03
C ASN A 85 10.93 -13.51 -3.74
N THR A 86 12.19 -13.39 -3.34
CA THR A 86 13.13 -12.52 -4.04
C THR A 86 13.39 -13.02 -5.45
N GLY A 87 13.18 -12.16 -6.44
CA GLY A 87 13.42 -12.45 -7.84
C GLY A 87 13.68 -11.17 -8.64
N VAL A 88 13.64 -11.28 -9.96
CA VAL A 88 13.85 -10.17 -10.89
C VAL A 88 12.65 -10.04 -11.81
N ILE A 89 12.05 -8.86 -11.84
CA ILE A 89 10.96 -8.51 -12.76
C ILE A 89 11.20 -7.11 -13.32
N HIS A 90 11.01 -6.93 -14.62
CA HIS A 90 11.25 -5.65 -15.33
C HIS A 90 12.62 -5.02 -15.02
N GLY A 91 13.65 -5.86 -14.92
CA GLY A 91 15.01 -5.43 -14.64
C GLY A 91 15.29 -4.99 -13.20
N SER A 92 14.36 -5.17 -12.27
CA SER A 92 14.56 -4.85 -10.85
C SER A 92 14.51 -6.09 -9.96
N LYS A 93 15.45 -6.17 -9.02
CA LYS A 93 15.44 -7.17 -7.96
C LYS A 93 14.49 -6.74 -6.85
N THR A 94 13.46 -7.55 -6.61
CA THR A 94 12.40 -7.23 -5.65
C THR A 94 11.75 -8.51 -5.10
N LEU A 95 10.64 -8.37 -4.38
CA LEU A 95 9.75 -9.48 -4.05
C LEU A 95 8.75 -9.65 -5.19
N LEU A 96 8.56 -10.87 -5.65
CA LEU A 96 7.57 -11.20 -6.67
C LEU A 96 6.98 -12.59 -6.45
N MET A 97 5.76 -12.78 -6.91
CA MET A 97 5.08 -14.08 -6.92
C MET A 97 5.61 -14.92 -8.06
N GLN A 98 6.27 -16.02 -7.72
CA GLN A 98 6.90 -16.91 -8.71
C GLN A 98 6.89 -18.36 -8.22
N THR A 99 6.91 -19.28 -9.19
CA THR A 99 7.11 -20.71 -8.94
C THR A 99 8.55 -20.99 -8.50
N LYS A 100 8.82 -22.23 -8.07
CA LYS A 100 10.17 -22.67 -7.72
C LYS A 100 11.15 -22.57 -8.89
N ASP A 101 10.64 -22.67 -10.12
CA ASP A 101 11.43 -22.56 -11.36
C ASP A 101 11.56 -21.12 -11.87
N GLY A 102 11.10 -20.14 -11.07
CA GLY A 102 11.23 -18.71 -11.37
C GLY A 102 10.20 -18.18 -12.37
N GLN A 103 9.16 -18.93 -12.72
CA GLN A 103 8.06 -18.43 -13.55
C GLN A 103 7.13 -17.56 -12.72
N ILE A 104 6.71 -16.44 -13.29
CA ILE A 104 5.76 -15.52 -12.62
C ILE A 104 4.43 -16.25 -12.40
N THR A 105 3.95 -16.21 -11.15
CA THR A 105 2.61 -16.67 -10.81
C THR A 105 1.62 -15.56 -11.11
N GLU A 106 0.52 -15.88 -11.77
CA GLU A 106 -0.53 -14.92 -12.09
C GLU A 106 -1.16 -14.37 -10.81
N PRO A 107 -1.14 -13.04 -10.61
CA PRO A 107 -1.82 -12.43 -9.49
C PRO A 107 -3.33 -12.40 -9.71
N TYR A 108 -4.09 -12.11 -8.67
CA TYR A 108 -5.54 -11.95 -8.79
C TYR A 108 -6.08 -10.93 -7.79
N SER A 109 -6.79 -9.96 -8.28
CA SER A 109 -7.71 -9.08 -7.54
C SER A 109 -8.74 -8.49 -8.50
N ILE A 110 -9.93 -8.13 -8.00
CA ILE A 110 -10.88 -7.31 -8.77
C ILE A 110 -10.37 -5.89 -8.99
N SER A 111 -9.37 -5.47 -8.22
CA SER A 111 -8.71 -4.18 -8.34
C SER A 111 -7.59 -4.26 -9.38
N ALA A 112 -7.82 -3.66 -10.56
CA ALA A 112 -6.85 -3.69 -11.65
C ALA A 112 -5.50 -3.05 -11.28
N GLY A 113 -5.50 -2.03 -10.43
CA GLY A 113 -4.29 -1.36 -9.96
C GLY A 113 -3.49 -2.14 -8.92
N LEU A 114 -4.09 -3.16 -8.28
CA LEU A 114 -3.43 -4.03 -7.30
C LEU A 114 -3.17 -5.44 -7.84
N ASP A 115 -3.66 -5.74 -9.03
CA ASP A 115 -3.49 -7.02 -9.71
C ASP A 115 -2.12 -7.09 -10.40
N TYR A 116 -1.05 -7.22 -9.59
CA TYR A 116 0.33 -7.20 -10.05
C TYR A 116 1.18 -8.18 -9.24
N PRO A 117 2.06 -8.98 -9.90
CA PRO A 117 2.77 -10.10 -9.25
C PRO A 117 3.98 -9.70 -8.43
N GLY A 118 4.28 -8.40 -8.29
CA GLY A 118 5.47 -7.93 -7.59
C GLY A 118 5.29 -6.55 -6.97
N ILE A 119 6.15 -6.18 -6.03
CA ILE A 119 6.18 -4.85 -5.43
C ILE A 119 7.43 -4.07 -5.85
N GLY A 120 7.39 -2.75 -5.73
CA GLY A 120 8.56 -1.93 -6.01
C GLY A 120 9.75 -2.24 -5.07
N PRO A 121 11.00 -2.07 -5.52
CA PRO A 121 12.19 -2.35 -4.68
C PRO A 121 12.20 -1.57 -3.37
N MET A 122 11.69 -0.34 -3.35
CA MET A 122 11.52 0.46 -2.13
C MET A 122 10.62 -0.27 -1.13
N HIS A 123 9.45 -0.75 -1.57
CA HIS A 123 8.50 -1.46 -0.71
C HIS A 123 9.04 -2.80 -0.22
N ALA A 124 9.75 -3.52 -1.08
CA ALA A 124 10.46 -4.75 -0.68
C ALA A 124 11.49 -4.48 0.43
N ASN A 125 12.18 -3.34 0.39
CA ASN A 125 13.07 -2.90 1.45
C ASN A 125 12.32 -2.52 2.72
N LEU A 126 11.22 -1.76 2.61
CA LEU A 126 10.39 -1.38 3.76
C LEU A 126 9.80 -2.60 4.48
N TYR A 127 9.39 -3.62 3.73
CA TYR A 127 8.95 -4.91 4.26
C TYR A 127 10.09 -5.64 4.99
N LYS A 128 11.24 -5.80 4.35
CA LYS A 128 12.41 -6.50 4.91
C LYS A 128 12.94 -5.85 6.19
N THR A 129 12.99 -4.53 6.23
CA THR A 129 13.48 -3.74 7.37
C THR A 129 12.42 -3.55 8.44
N LYS A 130 11.20 -4.02 8.21
CA LYS A 130 10.03 -3.79 9.07
C LYS A 130 9.75 -2.30 9.32
N ARG A 131 10.14 -1.43 8.37
CA ARG A 131 9.82 0.00 8.43
C ARG A 131 8.35 0.26 8.14
N ALA A 132 7.74 -0.53 7.27
CA ALA A 132 6.29 -0.54 7.06
C ALA A 132 5.70 -1.90 7.44
N GLU A 133 4.51 -1.87 8.01
CA GLU A 133 3.65 -3.03 8.20
C GLU A 133 2.93 -3.33 6.88
N PHE A 134 2.89 -4.59 6.48
CA PHE A 134 2.14 -5.02 5.31
C PHE A 134 0.92 -5.81 5.75
N ILE A 135 -0.24 -5.40 5.24
CA ILE A 135 -1.53 -6.02 5.55
C ILE A 135 -2.17 -6.44 4.23
N SER A 136 -2.70 -7.65 4.18
CA SER A 136 -3.44 -8.13 3.03
C SER A 136 -4.94 -8.09 3.28
N ILE A 137 -5.69 -7.57 2.31
CA ILE A 137 -7.15 -7.39 2.38
C ILE A 137 -7.78 -8.15 1.21
N THR A 138 -8.84 -8.90 1.47
CA THR A 138 -9.59 -9.58 0.41
C THR A 138 -10.46 -8.60 -0.38
N ASP A 139 -10.79 -8.97 -1.62
CA ASP A 139 -11.67 -8.18 -2.48
C ASP A 139 -13.04 -7.93 -1.80
N ASN A 140 -13.59 -8.92 -1.10
CA ASN A 140 -14.85 -8.77 -0.37
C ASN A 140 -14.77 -7.75 0.78
N GLN A 141 -13.66 -7.75 1.53
CA GLN A 141 -13.44 -6.76 2.59
C GLN A 141 -13.30 -5.35 2.01
N ALA A 142 -12.56 -5.21 0.91
CA ALA A 142 -12.39 -3.95 0.23
C ALA A 142 -13.73 -3.40 -0.29
N MET A 143 -14.51 -4.23 -0.97
CA MET A 143 -15.83 -3.81 -1.49
C MET A 143 -16.79 -3.38 -0.38
N LYS A 144 -16.80 -4.12 0.75
CA LYS A 144 -17.60 -3.74 1.92
C LYS A 144 -17.17 -2.37 2.46
N ALA A 145 -15.87 -2.16 2.68
CA ALA A 145 -15.34 -0.90 3.18
C ALA A 145 -15.61 0.27 2.23
N GLY A 146 -15.47 0.08 0.92
CA GLY A 146 -15.78 1.11 -0.08
C GLY A 146 -17.26 1.51 -0.09
N VAL A 147 -18.18 0.54 0.02
CA VAL A 147 -19.62 0.81 0.14
C VAL A 147 -19.94 1.55 1.44
N GLU A 148 -19.31 1.16 2.54
CA GLU A 148 -19.51 1.82 3.84
C GLU A 148 -19.01 3.25 3.83
N LEU A 149 -17.80 3.51 3.30
CA LEU A 149 -17.28 4.87 3.12
C LEU A 149 -18.24 5.72 2.28
N SER A 150 -18.78 5.16 1.19
CA SER A 150 -19.72 5.88 0.32
C SER A 150 -21.02 6.25 1.06
N ARG A 151 -21.50 5.39 1.96
CA ARG A 151 -22.70 5.65 2.76
C ARG A 151 -22.48 6.66 3.88
N LEU A 152 -21.31 6.62 4.53
CA LEU A 152 -21.00 7.47 5.68
C LEU A 152 -20.56 8.86 5.27
N GLU A 153 -19.68 8.95 4.27
CA GLU A 153 -18.98 10.18 3.90
C GLU A 153 -19.40 10.74 2.52
N GLY A 154 -20.20 9.98 1.74
CA GLY A 154 -20.55 10.38 0.38
C GLY A 154 -19.39 10.30 -0.63
N ILE A 155 -18.30 9.62 -0.27
CA ILE A 155 -17.11 9.44 -1.12
C ILE A 155 -17.15 8.06 -1.75
N ILE A 156 -17.07 8.01 -3.09
CA ILE A 156 -16.94 6.75 -3.83
C ILE A 156 -15.44 6.53 -4.11
N PRO A 157 -14.75 5.65 -3.35
CA PRO A 157 -13.33 5.41 -3.56
C PRO A 157 -13.09 4.52 -4.79
N ALA A 158 -11.88 4.60 -5.36
CA ALA A 158 -11.40 3.54 -6.24
C ALA A 158 -11.31 2.20 -5.46
N ILE A 159 -11.46 1.08 -6.15
CA ILE A 159 -11.39 -0.26 -5.51
C ILE A 159 -10.03 -0.47 -4.85
N GLU A 160 -8.97 0.09 -5.43
CA GLU A 160 -7.63 0.12 -4.87
C GLU A 160 -7.62 0.71 -3.46
N THR A 161 -8.16 1.91 -3.33
CA THR A 161 -8.21 2.64 -2.06
C THR A 161 -9.18 1.99 -1.07
N ALA A 162 -10.23 1.34 -1.55
CA ALA A 162 -11.14 0.60 -0.69
C ALA A 162 -10.41 -0.50 0.11
N HIS A 163 -9.34 -1.11 -0.45
CA HIS A 163 -8.46 -2.01 0.30
C HIS A 163 -7.78 -1.30 1.48
N ALA A 164 -7.30 -0.08 1.28
CA ALA A 164 -6.69 0.69 2.36
C ALA A 164 -7.69 1.04 3.47
N PHE A 165 -8.92 1.41 3.11
CA PHE A 165 -10.00 1.68 4.07
C PHE A 165 -10.41 0.45 4.88
N ALA A 166 -10.38 -0.75 4.30
CA ALA A 166 -10.73 -1.98 5.00
C ALA A 166 -9.81 -2.30 6.20
N VAL A 167 -8.63 -1.68 6.28
CA VAL A 167 -7.75 -1.79 7.44
C VAL A 167 -8.41 -1.24 8.71
N LEU A 168 -9.28 -0.23 8.60
CA LEU A 168 -9.99 0.35 9.75
C LEU A 168 -10.90 -0.64 10.46
N GLU A 169 -11.44 -1.65 9.74
CA GLU A 169 -12.22 -2.73 10.35
C GLU A 169 -11.35 -3.77 11.07
N ASN A 170 -10.11 -3.97 10.60
CA ASN A 170 -9.23 -5.06 11.04
C ASN A 170 -8.21 -4.62 12.09
N LYS A 171 -7.90 -3.35 12.17
CA LYS A 171 -6.89 -2.79 13.09
C LYS A 171 -7.54 -1.81 14.07
N LYS A 172 -7.20 -1.96 15.34
CA LYS A 172 -7.65 -1.02 16.38
C LYS A 172 -6.71 0.16 16.45
N PHE A 173 -7.27 1.35 16.35
CA PHE A 173 -6.61 2.62 16.58
C PHE A 173 -7.08 3.20 17.92
N LYS A 174 -6.25 4.03 18.53
CA LYS A 174 -6.68 4.79 19.70
C LYS A 174 -7.55 5.96 19.25
N LYS A 175 -8.37 6.48 20.15
CA LYS A 175 -9.26 7.60 19.83
C LYS A 175 -8.50 8.87 19.42
N GLU A 176 -7.30 9.04 19.96
CA GLU A 176 -6.43 10.19 19.75
C GLU A 176 -5.49 10.03 18.55
N ASP A 177 -5.39 8.81 17.96
CA ASP A 177 -4.50 8.57 16.82
C ASP A 177 -4.98 9.35 15.58
N ILE A 178 -4.07 10.07 14.96
CA ILE A 178 -4.28 10.69 13.64
C ILE A 178 -3.91 9.68 12.57
N VAL A 179 -4.91 9.25 11.80
CA VAL A 179 -4.76 8.23 10.75
C VAL A 179 -5.01 8.86 9.39
N VAL A 180 -3.99 8.90 8.56
CA VAL A 180 -4.08 9.36 7.17
C VAL A 180 -4.21 8.15 6.25
N ILE A 181 -5.26 8.14 5.41
CA ILE A 181 -5.44 7.15 4.37
C ILE A 181 -5.29 7.85 3.02
N ASN A 182 -4.32 7.40 2.21
CA ASN A 182 -4.13 7.95 0.88
C ASN A 182 -5.24 7.48 -0.05
N LEU A 183 -6.08 8.42 -0.47
CA LEU A 183 -7.20 8.20 -1.38
C LEU A 183 -6.75 8.49 -2.82
N SER A 184 -6.48 7.42 -3.57
CA SER A 184 -6.08 7.49 -4.97
C SER A 184 -7.23 7.18 -5.91
#